data_9874d2a7ce385413edb18f2abf0c2ab7
#
_entry.id   9874d2a7ce385413edb18f2abf0c2ab7
#
_cell.length_a   1.000
_cell.length_b   1.000
_cell.length_c   1.000
_cell.angle_alpha   90.00
_cell.angle_beta   90.00
_cell.angle_gamma   90.00
#
_symmetry.space_group_name_H-M   'P 1'
#
loop_
_entity.id
_entity.type
_entity.pdbx_description
1 polymer ?
#
loop_
_entity_poly.entity_id
_entity_poly.type
_entity_poly.pdbx_seq_one_letter_code
_entity_poly.pdbx_strand_id
1 'polypeptide(L)'
;MKIKCKEIFKKYRSYNAKSVINGASFELESGNSLSISGPSGVGKSTLLNVLAGIDEIDKGEIFFDDISFTNLSDSNKTLFRLNNISHIFQSPNLLMDFNVTENIMIPLIYQGNTKHKSKSLAIKCLEEVNLIEHLNSPVSILSGGEAQRVGIARAMAMKSKLILADEPTGNLDSTNSQLVMRNLVEICESHMITLIVVSHDNDVINKMRNKKTMIDGKII
;
A
#
# COMPACT_ATOMS: atom_id res chain seq x y z
N MET A 1 1.28 -13.87 -0.51
CA MET A 1 0.44 -13.78 -1.73
C MET A 1 1.33 -13.52 -2.91
N LYS A 2 1.37 -14.43 -3.88
CA LYS A 2 2.11 -14.26 -5.14
C LYS A 2 1.34 -13.29 -6.04
N ILE A 3 2.07 -12.45 -6.79
CA ILE A 3 1.50 -11.50 -7.73
C ILE A 3 2.06 -11.78 -9.11
N LYS A 4 1.18 -11.82 -10.11
CA LYS A 4 1.58 -11.95 -11.51
C LYS A 4 0.79 -10.95 -12.35
N CYS A 5 1.52 -10.05 -12.99
CA CYS A 5 1.00 -9.08 -13.95
C CYS A 5 1.45 -9.46 -15.35
N LYS A 6 0.53 -9.48 -16.31
CA LYS A 6 0.79 -9.80 -17.71
C LYS A 6 0.25 -8.69 -18.60
N GLU A 7 1.16 -8.00 -19.28
CA GLU A 7 0.86 -7.01 -20.31
C GLU A 7 -0.22 -6.01 -19.89
N ILE A 8 -0.06 -5.39 -18.71
CA ILE A 8 -1.00 -4.41 -18.19
C ILE A 8 -0.91 -3.12 -19.00
N PHE A 9 -2.06 -2.67 -19.51
CA PHE A 9 -2.21 -1.37 -20.17
C PHE A 9 -3.24 -0.54 -19.44
N LYS A 10 -2.94 0.76 -19.27
CA LYS A 10 -3.85 1.74 -18.69
C LYS A 10 -3.69 3.09 -19.37
N LYS A 11 -4.84 3.67 -19.76
CA LYS A 11 -4.94 4.99 -20.38
C LYS A 11 -6.07 5.77 -19.73
N TYR A 12 -5.82 7.00 -19.31
CA TYR A 12 -6.89 7.87 -18.86
C TYR A 12 -7.52 8.61 -20.05
N ARG A 13 -8.83 8.75 -20.02
CA ARG A 13 -9.58 9.50 -21.03
C ARG A 13 -9.37 11.00 -20.81
N SER A 14 -8.33 11.56 -21.41
CA SER A 14 -8.09 13.01 -21.49
C SER A 14 -7.80 13.42 -22.93
N TYR A 15 -7.90 14.72 -23.23
CA TYR A 15 -7.81 15.27 -24.60
C TYR A 15 -6.50 14.91 -25.35
N ASN A 16 -5.45 14.47 -24.66
CA ASN A 16 -4.19 13.96 -25.22
C ASN A 16 -3.77 12.64 -24.53
N ALA A 17 -4.67 11.67 -24.53
CA ALA A 17 -4.55 10.46 -23.75
C ALA A 17 -3.33 9.60 -24.10
N LYS A 18 -2.17 9.92 -23.50
CA LYS A 18 -0.99 9.05 -23.49
C LYS A 18 -1.25 7.84 -22.60
N SER A 19 -0.80 6.66 -23.01
CA SER A 19 -0.83 5.46 -22.16
C SER A 19 0.05 5.70 -20.94
N VAL A 20 -0.51 5.51 -19.74
CA VAL A 20 0.20 5.70 -18.47
C VAL A 20 0.91 4.41 -18.07
N ILE A 21 0.28 3.25 -18.34
CA ILE A 21 0.90 1.92 -18.23
C ILE A 21 0.87 1.31 -19.62
N ASN A 22 2.00 0.77 -20.08
CA ASN A 22 2.21 0.38 -21.47
C ASN A 22 2.84 -1.03 -21.58
N GLY A 23 2.07 -2.07 -21.23
CA GLY A 23 2.52 -3.45 -21.28
C GLY A 23 3.37 -3.85 -20.06
N ALA A 24 3.07 -3.31 -18.88
CA ALA A 24 3.80 -3.66 -17.66
C ALA A 24 3.59 -5.14 -17.31
N SER A 25 4.69 -5.87 -17.14
CA SER A 25 4.68 -7.29 -16.79
C SER A 25 5.72 -7.57 -15.71
N PHE A 26 5.32 -8.28 -14.65
CA PHE A 26 6.21 -8.76 -13.60
C PHE A 26 5.57 -9.86 -12.77
N GLU A 27 6.42 -10.60 -12.07
CA GLU A 27 6.00 -11.55 -11.04
C GLU A 27 6.71 -11.23 -9.72
N LEU A 28 6.02 -11.47 -8.60
CA LEU A 28 6.57 -11.33 -7.26
C LEU A 28 6.06 -12.48 -6.41
N GLU A 29 6.97 -13.26 -5.85
CA GLU A 29 6.64 -14.39 -4.98
C GLU A 29 6.09 -13.94 -3.63
N SER A 30 5.28 -14.79 -3.02
CA SER A 30 4.69 -14.54 -1.69
C SER A 30 5.75 -14.23 -0.64
N GLY A 31 5.49 -13.22 0.19
CA GLY A 31 6.39 -12.81 1.27
C GLY A 31 7.65 -12.06 0.80
N ASN A 32 7.78 -11.76 -0.49
CA ASN A 32 8.87 -10.96 -1.02
C ASN A 32 8.53 -9.49 -1.07
N SER A 33 9.56 -8.65 -1.08
CA SER A 33 9.45 -7.21 -1.27
C SER A 33 9.97 -6.77 -2.64
N LEU A 34 9.30 -5.78 -3.26
CA LEU A 34 9.64 -5.19 -4.55
C LEU A 34 9.62 -3.67 -4.44
N SER A 35 10.69 -3.02 -4.85
CA SER A 35 10.67 -1.59 -5.15
C SER A 35 10.45 -1.34 -6.64
N ILE A 36 9.63 -0.33 -6.95
CA ILE A 36 9.45 0.18 -8.31
C ILE A 36 9.88 1.64 -8.31
N SER A 37 11.01 1.90 -8.93
CA SER A 37 11.56 3.25 -9.11
C SER A 37 11.19 3.83 -10.48
N GLY A 38 11.49 5.10 -10.70
CA GLY A 38 11.33 5.76 -12.01
C GLY A 38 10.94 7.23 -11.88
N PRO A 39 10.98 7.99 -12.99
CA PRO A 39 10.67 9.42 -12.99
C PRO A 39 9.27 9.73 -12.44
N SER A 40 9.07 10.99 -11.98
CA SER A 40 7.73 11.45 -11.60
C SER A 40 6.79 11.41 -12.80
N GLY A 41 5.53 11.02 -12.59
CA GLY A 41 4.51 10.95 -13.63
C GLY A 41 4.62 9.76 -14.60
N VAL A 42 5.57 8.81 -14.40
CA VAL A 42 5.74 7.65 -15.30
C VAL A 42 4.66 6.58 -15.17
N GLY A 43 3.78 6.67 -14.15
CA GLY A 43 2.67 5.74 -13.94
C GLY A 43 2.79 4.83 -12.70
N LYS A 44 3.74 5.07 -11.80
CA LYS A 44 3.98 4.23 -10.61
C LYS A 44 2.77 4.15 -9.67
N SER A 45 2.21 5.30 -9.28
CA SER A 45 1.00 5.35 -8.43
C SER A 45 -0.22 4.75 -9.14
N THR A 46 -0.33 4.96 -10.47
CA THR A 46 -1.37 4.31 -11.28
C THR A 46 -1.24 2.80 -11.24
N LEU A 47 -0.01 2.26 -11.30
CA LEU A 47 0.20 0.81 -11.18
C LEU A 47 -0.23 0.28 -9.81
N LEU A 48 0.07 0.99 -8.71
CA LEU A 48 -0.42 0.60 -7.38
C LEU A 48 -1.95 0.65 -7.30
N ASN A 49 -2.58 1.68 -7.86
CA ASN A 49 -4.05 1.80 -7.90
C ASN A 49 -4.69 0.64 -8.69
N VAL A 50 -4.09 0.27 -9.80
CA VAL A 50 -4.53 -0.87 -10.61
C VAL A 50 -4.39 -2.18 -9.84
N LEU A 51 -3.26 -2.40 -9.14
CA LEU A 51 -3.06 -3.57 -8.28
C LEU A 51 -4.04 -3.61 -7.11
N ALA A 52 -4.39 -2.46 -6.56
CA ALA A 52 -5.41 -2.34 -5.52
C ALA A 52 -6.84 -2.52 -6.06
N GLY A 53 -7.05 -2.52 -7.38
CA GLY A 53 -8.37 -2.52 -7.99
C GLY A 53 -9.16 -1.23 -7.71
N ILE A 54 -8.46 -0.12 -7.49
CA ILE A 54 -9.03 1.23 -7.41
C ILE A 54 -9.26 1.75 -8.84
N ASP A 55 -8.27 1.54 -9.71
CA ASP A 55 -8.36 1.82 -11.13
C ASP A 55 -8.52 0.52 -11.93
N GLU A 56 -9.33 0.56 -12.98
CA GLU A 56 -9.45 -0.53 -13.94
C GLU A 56 -8.33 -0.50 -14.97
N ILE A 57 -7.95 -1.66 -15.48
CA ILE A 57 -7.03 -1.79 -16.61
C ILE A 57 -7.81 -1.78 -17.93
N ASP A 58 -7.15 -1.35 -19.02
CA ASP A 58 -7.75 -1.42 -20.36
C ASP A 58 -7.48 -2.78 -21.03
N LYS A 59 -6.30 -3.38 -20.76
CA LYS A 59 -5.88 -4.70 -21.26
C LYS A 59 -4.90 -5.34 -20.30
N GLY A 60 -4.77 -6.66 -20.39
CA GLY A 60 -3.84 -7.48 -19.62
C GLY A 60 -4.54 -8.26 -18.51
N GLU A 61 -3.74 -8.90 -17.67
CA GLU A 61 -4.24 -9.76 -16.60
C GLU A 61 -3.45 -9.55 -15.31
N ILE A 62 -4.16 -9.54 -14.19
CA ILE A 62 -3.58 -9.52 -12.84
C ILE A 62 -4.07 -10.77 -12.11
N PHE A 63 -3.10 -11.51 -11.57
CA PHE A 63 -3.36 -12.67 -10.72
C PHE A 63 -2.79 -12.43 -9.32
N PHE A 64 -3.56 -12.83 -8.33
CA PHE A 64 -3.13 -12.97 -6.95
C PHE A 64 -3.25 -14.44 -6.54
N ASP A 65 -2.12 -15.10 -6.32
CA ASP A 65 -2.03 -16.56 -6.28
C ASP A 65 -2.69 -17.14 -7.54
N ASP A 66 -3.70 -18.01 -7.41
CA ASP A 66 -4.45 -18.61 -8.55
C ASP A 66 -5.70 -17.81 -8.93
N ILE A 67 -5.96 -16.66 -8.30
CA ILE A 67 -7.16 -15.85 -8.52
C ILE A 67 -6.91 -14.85 -9.64
N SER A 68 -7.65 -14.96 -10.75
CA SER A 68 -7.69 -13.94 -11.80
C SER A 68 -8.46 -12.73 -11.31
N PHE A 69 -7.74 -11.75 -10.76
CA PHE A 69 -8.32 -10.54 -10.15
C PHE A 69 -9.06 -9.67 -11.19
N THR A 70 -8.53 -9.57 -12.38
CA THR A 70 -9.14 -8.81 -13.49
C THR A 70 -10.54 -9.30 -13.85
N ASN A 71 -10.79 -10.61 -13.72
CA ASN A 71 -12.06 -11.24 -14.07
C ASN A 71 -13.08 -11.25 -12.94
N LEU A 72 -12.74 -10.73 -11.75
CA LEU A 72 -13.68 -10.60 -10.66
C LEU A 72 -14.71 -9.51 -10.95
N SER A 73 -15.96 -9.71 -10.49
CA SER A 73 -16.94 -8.62 -10.41
C SER A 73 -16.50 -7.52 -9.45
N ASP A 74 -17.01 -6.30 -9.60
CA ASP A 74 -16.64 -5.16 -8.74
C ASP A 74 -16.89 -5.43 -7.25
N SER A 75 -17.99 -6.13 -6.93
CA SER A 75 -18.26 -6.56 -5.55
C SER A 75 -17.19 -7.50 -5.03
N ASN A 76 -16.77 -8.47 -5.84
CA ASN A 76 -15.72 -9.42 -5.46
C ASN A 76 -14.34 -8.77 -5.40
N LYS A 77 -14.02 -7.81 -6.28
CA LYS A 77 -12.79 -6.99 -6.17
C LYS A 77 -12.77 -6.20 -4.87
N THR A 78 -13.91 -5.60 -4.48
CA THR A 78 -14.03 -4.84 -3.23
C THR A 78 -13.83 -5.74 -2.00
N LEU A 79 -14.44 -6.93 -1.97
CA LEU A 79 -14.24 -7.89 -0.89
C LEU A 79 -12.82 -8.44 -0.86
N PHE A 80 -12.24 -8.71 -2.04
CA PHE A 80 -10.85 -9.15 -2.15
C PHE A 80 -9.90 -8.10 -1.60
N ARG A 81 -10.04 -6.84 -2.02
CA ARG A 81 -9.24 -5.71 -1.52
C ARG A 81 -9.35 -5.58 -0.01
N LEU A 82 -10.55 -5.54 0.53
CA LEU A 82 -10.81 -5.39 1.97
C LEU A 82 -10.09 -6.45 2.80
N ASN A 83 -10.00 -7.68 2.32
CA ASN A 83 -9.47 -8.81 3.07
C ASN A 83 -8.00 -9.13 2.78
N ASN A 84 -7.43 -8.63 1.68
CA ASN A 84 -6.11 -9.08 1.23
C ASN A 84 -5.12 -7.95 0.94
N ILE A 85 -5.58 -6.72 0.72
CA ILE A 85 -4.72 -5.61 0.29
C ILE A 85 -4.82 -4.45 1.25
N SER A 86 -3.69 -3.94 1.73
CA SER A 86 -3.60 -2.66 2.41
C SER A 86 -2.83 -1.67 1.55
N HIS A 87 -3.24 -0.40 1.58
CA HIS A 87 -2.58 0.67 0.86
C HIS A 87 -2.05 1.73 1.83
N ILE A 88 -0.75 2.01 1.73
CA ILE A 88 -0.09 3.12 2.42
C ILE A 88 0.14 4.21 1.37
N PHE A 89 -0.52 5.35 1.55
CA PHE A 89 -0.43 6.49 0.64
C PHE A 89 0.69 7.44 1.05
N GLN A 90 1.20 8.21 0.13
CA GLN A 90 2.16 9.29 0.38
C GLN A 90 1.61 10.31 1.39
N SER A 91 0.35 10.69 1.25
CA SER A 91 -0.42 11.35 2.30
C SER A 91 -1.29 10.28 2.99
N PRO A 92 -1.21 10.09 4.31
CA PRO A 92 -1.79 8.91 4.97
C PRO A 92 -3.31 8.81 4.92
N ASN A 93 -4.00 9.82 4.36
CA ASN A 93 -5.46 9.85 4.17
C ASN A 93 -6.22 9.45 5.43
N LEU A 94 -5.87 10.10 6.56
CA LEU A 94 -6.57 9.88 7.81
C LEU A 94 -7.92 10.61 7.80
N LEU A 95 -8.91 9.98 8.42
CA LEU A 95 -10.25 10.54 8.58
C LEU A 95 -10.21 11.56 9.70
N MET A 96 -10.36 12.85 9.37
CA MET A 96 -10.16 13.97 10.28
C MET A 96 -11.17 14.04 11.41
N ASP A 97 -12.39 13.50 11.20
CA ASP A 97 -13.48 13.47 12.20
C ASP A 97 -13.30 12.36 13.25
N PHE A 98 -12.26 11.54 13.11
CA PHE A 98 -11.98 10.40 13.98
C PHE A 98 -10.61 10.54 14.66
N ASN A 99 -10.49 10.02 15.87
CA ASN A 99 -9.20 9.94 16.57
C ASN A 99 -8.27 8.89 15.95
N VAL A 100 -7.03 8.82 16.45
CA VAL A 100 -5.99 7.90 15.96
C VAL A 100 -6.44 6.44 16.04
N THR A 101 -6.96 6.00 17.18
CA THR A 101 -7.43 4.61 17.34
C THR A 101 -8.59 4.30 16.37
N GLU A 102 -9.54 5.20 16.24
CA GLU A 102 -10.69 5.02 15.36
C GLU A 102 -10.30 4.91 13.89
N ASN A 103 -9.32 5.68 13.44
CA ASN A 103 -8.77 5.56 12.08
C ASN A 103 -8.24 4.16 11.77
N ILE A 104 -7.69 3.46 12.76
CA ILE A 104 -7.22 2.08 12.58
C ILE A 104 -8.38 1.08 12.72
N MET A 105 -9.36 1.36 13.58
CA MET A 105 -10.49 0.47 13.84
C MET A 105 -11.47 0.37 12.67
N ILE A 106 -11.71 1.47 11.95
CA ILE A 106 -12.71 1.53 10.89
C ILE A 106 -12.57 0.39 9.86
N PRO A 107 -11.43 0.19 9.19
CA PRO A 107 -11.30 -0.91 8.23
C PRO A 107 -11.46 -2.29 8.88
N LEU A 108 -11.08 -2.47 10.14
CA LEU A 108 -11.26 -3.73 10.86
C LEU A 108 -12.73 -4.04 11.11
N ILE A 109 -13.54 -3.02 11.42
CA ILE A 109 -14.99 -3.17 11.58
C ILE A 109 -15.63 -3.58 10.24
N TYR A 110 -15.20 -2.98 9.13
CA TYR A 110 -15.65 -3.38 7.79
C TYR A 110 -15.24 -4.81 7.42
N GLN A 111 -14.13 -5.33 7.96
CA GLN A 111 -13.75 -6.75 7.87
C GLN A 111 -14.62 -7.68 8.75
N GLY A 112 -15.62 -7.15 9.48
CA GLY A 112 -16.52 -7.91 10.34
C GLY A 112 -16.01 -8.15 11.76
N ASN A 113 -14.91 -7.49 12.18
CA ASN A 113 -14.46 -7.59 13.57
C ASN A 113 -15.37 -6.82 14.53
N THR A 114 -15.56 -7.32 15.75
CA THR A 114 -16.27 -6.58 16.78
C THR A 114 -15.50 -5.30 17.17
N LYS A 115 -16.21 -4.28 17.67
CA LYS A 115 -15.59 -3.04 18.14
C LYS A 115 -14.49 -3.28 19.18
N HIS A 116 -14.73 -4.19 20.12
CA HIS A 116 -13.76 -4.54 21.17
C HIS A 116 -12.47 -5.15 20.56
N LYS A 117 -12.60 -6.13 19.66
CA LYS A 117 -11.46 -6.76 18.98
C LYS A 117 -10.70 -5.76 18.12
N SER A 118 -11.41 -4.90 17.38
CA SER A 118 -10.79 -3.84 16.56
C SER A 118 -9.98 -2.88 17.40
N LYS A 119 -10.50 -2.46 18.57
CA LYS A 119 -9.78 -1.58 19.50
C LYS A 119 -8.52 -2.24 20.04
N SER A 120 -8.59 -3.51 20.46
CA SER A 120 -7.42 -4.24 20.94
C SER A 120 -6.33 -4.38 19.89
N LEU A 121 -6.70 -4.68 18.63
CA LEU A 121 -5.75 -4.73 17.51
C LEU A 121 -5.15 -3.35 17.20
N ALA A 122 -5.95 -2.30 17.21
CA ALA A 122 -5.47 -0.94 16.97
C ALA A 122 -4.44 -0.50 18.02
N ILE A 123 -4.71 -0.75 19.31
CA ILE A 123 -3.77 -0.45 20.40
C ILE A 123 -2.44 -1.17 20.17
N LYS A 124 -2.48 -2.48 19.89
CA LYS A 124 -1.26 -3.27 19.63
C LYS A 124 -0.45 -2.70 18.47
N CYS A 125 -1.09 -2.34 17.36
CA CYS A 125 -0.37 -1.76 16.22
C CYS A 125 0.17 -0.36 16.52
N LEU A 126 -0.48 0.43 17.39
CA LEU A 126 0.04 1.73 17.84
C LEU A 126 1.27 1.57 18.75
N GLU A 127 1.32 0.54 19.57
CA GLU A 127 2.53 0.19 20.34
C GLU A 127 3.71 -0.13 19.40
N GLU A 128 3.47 -0.96 18.37
CA GLU A 128 4.49 -1.37 17.40
C GLU A 128 5.08 -0.19 16.58
N VAL A 129 4.31 0.89 16.40
CA VAL A 129 4.79 2.11 15.72
C VAL A 129 5.17 3.26 16.67
N ASN A 130 5.26 3.00 18.00
CA ASN A 130 5.58 3.98 19.03
C ASN A 130 4.65 5.21 19.02
N LEU A 131 3.33 4.98 19.05
CA LEU A 131 2.28 6.01 19.08
C LEU A 131 1.21 5.74 20.15
N ILE A 132 1.54 4.98 21.18
CA ILE A 132 0.59 4.61 22.23
C ILE A 132 0.04 5.83 22.99
N GLU A 133 0.84 6.88 23.16
CA GLU A 133 0.46 8.13 23.80
C GLU A 133 -0.61 8.90 23.02
N HIS A 134 -0.76 8.62 21.70
CA HIS A 134 -1.72 9.28 20.82
C HIS A 134 -3.04 8.53 20.65
N LEU A 135 -3.35 7.49 21.45
CA LEU A 135 -4.55 6.66 21.33
C LEU A 135 -5.86 7.43 21.08
N ASN A 136 -6.07 8.46 21.86
CA ASN A 136 -7.29 9.26 21.81
C ASN A 136 -7.08 10.64 21.17
N SER A 137 -5.90 10.90 20.65
CA SER A 137 -5.57 12.18 20.03
C SER A 137 -6.33 12.38 18.73
N PRO A 138 -6.86 13.57 18.46
CA PRO A 138 -7.37 13.92 17.15
C PRO A 138 -6.21 13.89 16.14
N VAL A 139 -6.45 13.39 14.93
CA VAL A 139 -5.39 13.26 13.91
C VAL A 139 -4.84 14.61 13.46
N SER A 140 -5.57 15.70 13.68
CA SER A 140 -5.18 17.06 13.31
C SER A 140 -3.97 17.62 14.08
N ILE A 141 -3.65 17.05 15.25
CA ILE A 141 -2.49 17.50 16.04
C ILE A 141 -1.20 16.74 15.75
N LEU A 142 -1.29 15.69 14.92
CA LEU A 142 -0.13 14.85 14.59
C LEU A 142 0.82 15.57 13.63
N SER A 143 2.11 15.39 13.86
CA SER A 143 3.13 15.70 12.85
C SER A 143 2.94 14.80 11.62
N GLY A 144 3.52 15.20 10.47
CA GLY A 144 3.47 14.39 9.24
C GLY A 144 4.01 12.97 9.46
N GLY A 145 5.08 12.82 10.25
CA GLY A 145 5.67 11.52 10.57
C GLY A 145 4.77 10.64 11.45
N GLU A 146 4.11 11.21 12.44
CA GLU A 146 3.15 10.50 13.28
C GLU A 146 1.92 10.07 12.47
N ALA A 147 1.37 10.97 11.66
CA ALA A 147 0.26 10.65 10.76
C ALA A 147 0.61 9.50 9.82
N GLN A 148 1.84 9.49 9.27
CA GLN A 148 2.31 8.39 8.42
C GLN A 148 2.41 7.07 9.18
N ARG A 149 2.93 7.08 10.42
CA ARG A 149 2.97 5.89 11.27
C ARG A 149 1.57 5.37 11.63
N VAL A 150 0.57 6.25 11.82
CA VAL A 150 -0.84 5.83 11.96
C VAL A 150 -1.33 5.11 10.69
N GLY A 151 -1.01 5.62 9.50
CA GLY A 151 -1.32 4.97 8.23
C GLY A 151 -0.71 3.56 8.12
N ILE A 152 0.51 3.38 8.58
CA ILE A 152 1.20 2.09 8.64
C ILE A 152 0.52 1.17 9.67
N ALA A 153 0.25 1.65 10.89
CA ALA A 153 -0.46 0.88 11.91
C ALA A 153 -1.84 0.41 11.42
N ARG A 154 -2.56 1.25 10.67
CA ARG A 154 -3.81 0.89 10.01
C ARG A 154 -3.62 -0.25 9.00
N ALA A 155 -2.59 -0.20 8.17
CA ALA A 155 -2.28 -1.26 7.22
C ALA A 155 -1.90 -2.58 7.89
N MET A 156 -1.12 -2.52 8.98
CA MET A 156 -0.72 -3.69 9.78
C MET A 156 -1.91 -4.35 10.46
N ALA A 157 -2.81 -3.55 11.07
CA ALA A 157 -3.96 -4.04 11.80
C ALA A 157 -4.89 -4.91 10.93
N MET A 158 -5.00 -4.59 9.64
CA MET A 158 -5.82 -5.32 8.68
C MET A 158 -5.30 -6.74 8.38
N LYS A 159 -4.06 -7.07 8.74
CA LYS A 159 -3.42 -8.38 8.47
C LYS A 159 -3.51 -8.79 7.01
N SER A 160 -3.36 -7.83 6.11
CA SER A 160 -3.41 -8.06 4.67
C SER A 160 -2.23 -8.91 4.21
N LYS A 161 -2.44 -9.68 3.15
CA LYS A 161 -1.39 -10.49 2.51
C LYS A 161 -0.47 -9.69 1.59
N LEU A 162 -0.93 -8.50 1.17
CA LEU A 162 -0.22 -7.57 0.32
C LEU A 162 -0.32 -6.16 0.90
N ILE A 163 0.82 -5.49 1.00
CA ILE A 163 0.88 -4.05 1.27
C ILE A 163 1.42 -3.34 0.01
N LEU A 164 0.68 -2.33 -0.45
CA LEU A 164 1.06 -1.43 -1.51
C LEU A 164 1.40 -0.08 -0.89
N ALA A 165 2.62 0.41 -1.06
CA ALA A 165 3.09 1.65 -0.46
C ALA A 165 3.54 2.65 -1.56
N ASP A 166 2.85 3.77 -1.65
CA ASP A 166 3.14 4.84 -2.59
C ASP A 166 3.90 5.96 -1.87
N GLU A 167 5.21 6.10 -2.15
CA GLU A 167 6.11 7.09 -1.54
C GLU A 167 5.92 7.19 0.00
N PRO A 168 6.00 6.07 0.76
CA PRO A 168 5.55 6.01 2.15
C PRO A 168 6.33 6.91 3.10
N THR A 169 7.43 7.51 2.65
CA THR A 169 8.32 8.38 3.41
C THR A 169 8.52 9.76 2.77
N GLY A 170 7.82 10.06 1.67
CA GLY A 170 8.03 11.28 0.89
C GLY A 170 7.80 12.60 1.63
N ASN A 171 7.09 12.57 2.77
CA ASN A 171 6.81 13.75 3.60
C ASN A 171 7.56 13.73 4.94
N LEU A 172 8.58 12.87 5.09
CA LEU A 172 9.34 12.68 6.32
C LEU A 172 10.78 13.20 6.17
N ASP A 173 11.38 13.65 7.29
CA ASP A 173 12.82 13.83 7.34
C ASP A 173 13.56 12.48 7.26
N SER A 174 14.85 12.53 6.96
CA SER A 174 15.67 11.34 6.72
C SER A 174 15.68 10.33 7.87
N THR A 175 15.68 10.81 9.12
CA THR A 175 15.72 9.94 10.32
C THR A 175 14.40 9.20 10.49
N ASN A 176 13.28 9.91 10.41
CA ASN A 176 11.95 9.31 10.48
C ASN A 176 11.67 8.40 9.28
N SER A 177 12.15 8.77 8.09
CA SER A 177 12.06 7.95 6.87
C SER A 177 12.71 6.58 7.05
N GLN A 178 13.93 6.55 7.56
CA GLN A 178 14.67 5.30 7.80
C GLN A 178 13.99 4.42 8.85
N LEU A 179 13.50 5.02 9.94
CA LEU A 179 12.78 4.28 11.01
C LEU A 179 11.50 3.66 10.49
N VAL A 180 10.66 4.45 9.79
CA VAL A 180 9.39 4.02 9.23
C VAL A 180 9.59 2.87 8.24
N MET A 181 10.54 3.00 7.32
CA MET A 181 10.80 1.96 6.33
C MET A 181 11.39 0.69 6.93
N ARG A 182 12.28 0.81 7.91
CA ARG A 182 12.81 -0.35 8.62
C ARG A 182 11.68 -1.14 9.29
N ASN A 183 10.83 -0.46 10.07
CA ASN A 183 9.71 -1.09 10.75
C ASN A 183 8.75 -1.77 9.75
N LEU A 184 8.42 -1.10 8.65
CA LEU A 184 7.54 -1.66 7.62
C LEU A 184 8.13 -2.94 7.01
N VAL A 185 9.41 -2.95 6.66
CA VAL A 185 10.09 -4.12 6.07
C VAL A 185 10.16 -5.26 7.07
N GLU A 186 10.61 -5.01 8.30
CA GLU A 186 10.73 -6.01 9.37
C GLU A 186 9.37 -6.67 9.67
N ILE A 187 8.28 -5.89 9.71
CA ILE A 187 6.93 -6.39 9.91
C ILE A 187 6.49 -7.26 8.72
N CYS A 188 6.71 -6.80 7.49
CA CYS A 188 6.35 -7.58 6.32
C CYS A 188 7.11 -8.90 6.26
N GLU A 189 8.39 -8.92 6.59
CA GLU A 189 9.21 -10.13 6.61
C GLU A 189 8.76 -11.09 7.72
N SER A 190 8.55 -10.60 8.95
CA SER A 190 8.14 -11.43 10.09
C SER A 190 6.77 -12.10 9.92
N HIS A 191 5.87 -11.46 9.16
CA HIS A 191 4.52 -11.96 8.91
C HIS A 191 4.33 -12.55 7.50
N MET A 192 5.41 -12.69 6.72
CA MET A 192 5.35 -13.18 5.33
C MET A 192 4.39 -12.39 4.44
N ILE A 193 4.30 -11.07 4.67
CA ILE A 193 3.47 -10.16 3.87
C ILE A 193 4.25 -9.77 2.62
N THR A 194 3.60 -9.84 1.46
CA THR A 194 4.17 -9.32 0.21
C THR A 194 4.11 -7.80 0.22
N LEU A 195 5.22 -7.14 -0.12
CA LEU A 195 5.33 -5.68 -0.08
C LEU A 195 5.74 -5.14 -1.45
N ILE A 196 4.98 -4.18 -1.98
CA ILE A 196 5.39 -3.39 -3.14
C ILE A 196 5.51 -1.93 -2.71
N VAL A 197 6.68 -1.35 -2.92
CA VAL A 197 6.96 0.06 -2.61
C VAL A 197 7.29 0.80 -3.90
N VAL A 198 6.60 1.87 -4.14
CA VAL A 198 6.98 2.85 -5.15
C VAL A 198 7.75 3.97 -4.46
N SER A 199 8.95 4.25 -4.91
CA SER A 199 9.76 5.36 -4.37
C SER A 199 10.80 5.83 -5.37
N HIS A 200 11.24 7.08 -5.19
CA HIS A 200 12.42 7.65 -5.84
C HIS A 200 13.61 7.74 -4.87
N ASP A 201 13.42 7.41 -3.59
CA ASP A 201 14.45 7.40 -2.56
C ASP A 201 15.29 6.12 -2.64
N ASN A 202 16.60 6.26 -2.88
CA ASN A 202 17.53 5.15 -2.98
C ASN A 202 17.65 4.36 -1.68
N ASP A 203 17.51 4.98 -0.52
CA ASP A 203 17.56 4.29 0.77
C ASP A 203 16.36 3.34 0.94
N VAL A 204 15.19 3.77 0.46
CA VAL A 204 13.99 2.93 0.41
C VAL A 204 14.16 1.78 -0.58
N ILE A 205 14.60 2.10 -1.82
CA ILE A 205 14.80 1.12 -2.90
C ILE A 205 15.77 0.02 -2.46
N ASN A 206 16.87 0.40 -1.78
CA ASN A 206 17.92 -0.53 -1.39
C ASN A 206 17.51 -1.51 -0.28
N LYS A 207 16.47 -1.22 0.47
CA LYS A 207 15.94 -2.14 1.49
C LYS A 207 15.09 -3.26 0.91
N MET A 208 14.65 -3.17 -0.35
CA MET A 208 13.81 -4.18 -0.98
C MET A 208 14.64 -5.31 -1.59
N ARG A 209 14.12 -6.55 -1.51
CA ARG A 209 14.77 -7.74 -2.08
C ARG A 209 14.82 -7.72 -3.60
N ASN A 210 13.72 -7.26 -4.21
CA ASN A 210 13.59 -7.14 -5.66
C ASN A 210 13.51 -5.67 -6.04
N LYS A 211 14.12 -5.31 -7.16
CA LYS A 211 14.15 -3.93 -7.67
C LYS A 211 13.75 -3.94 -9.13
N LYS A 212 12.87 -3.03 -9.49
CA LYS A 212 12.41 -2.81 -10.85
C LYS A 212 12.36 -1.32 -11.12
N THR A 213 12.48 -0.94 -12.37
CA THR A 213 12.36 0.46 -12.79
C THR A 213 11.20 0.59 -13.77
N MET A 214 10.42 1.64 -13.63
CA MET A 214 9.34 1.97 -14.57
C MET A 214 9.81 3.08 -15.51
N ILE A 215 9.83 2.80 -16.82
CA ILE A 215 10.21 3.73 -17.89
C ILE A 215 9.12 3.68 -18.96
N ASP A 216 8.58 4.84 -19.35
CA ASP A 216 7.53 4.97 -20.37
C ASP A 216 6.34 4.01 -20.16
N GLY A 217 5.94 3.81 -18.90
CA GLY A 217 4.84 2.93 -18.52
C GLY A 217 5.16 1.43 -18.55
N LYS A 218 6.41 1.04 -18.79
CA LYS A 218 6.89 -0.36 -18.78
C LYS A 218 7.71 -0.65 -17.54
N ILE A 219 7.66 -1.90 -17.07
CA ILE A 219 8.51 -2.42 -15.99
C ILE A 219 9.72 -3.12 -16.60
N ILE A 220 10.91 -2.71 -16.14
CA ILE A 220 12.21 -3.23 -16.60
C ILE A 220 12.94 -3.85 -15.41
#